data_d234a1b0bd0f372162bdc774c0665abd
#
_entry.id   d234a1b0bd0f372162bdc774c0665abd
#
_cell.length_a   1.000
_cell.length_b   1.000
_cell.length_c   1.000
_cell.angle_alpha   90.00
_cell.angle_beta   90.00
_cell.angle_gamma   90.00
#
_symmetry.space_group_name_H-M   'P 1'
#
loop_
_entity.id
_entity.type
_entity.pdbx_description
1 polymer ?
#
loop_
_entity_poly.entity_id
_entity_poly.type
_entity_poly.pdbx_seq_one_letter_code
_entity_poly.pdbx_strand_id
1 'polypeptide(L)'
;LESIVQNDENDDAAEIDLLARMKSPSDFAGQALFIQGEDWYNNAMLGWTHFPWDIYAAGYKDAADALVGALAERKASLDSVVYPLVFLYRQGLELELKLILPLARRLAGKEAVADHQHGLMPLWSELRRHLEQLDPREDDKELPAIEDFIRQLDTVDPGSFAFRYPTTKKGEVSLPELRHVNVRHLSEVMDSVFMLLGGIYSWLGEMEQNTGYH
;
A
#
# COMPACT_ATOMS: atom_id res chain seq x y z
N LEU A 1 -44.63 10.82 21.28
CA LEU A 1 -44.02 9.78 22.14
C LEU A 1 -44.12 8.38 21.50
N GLU A 2 -45.20 8.06 20.76
CA GLU A 2 -45.37 6.77 20.08
C GLU A 2 -44.39 6.56 18.88
N SER A 3 -43.91 7.62 18.23
CA SER A 3 -43.01 7.51 17.09
C SER A 3 -41.55 7.21 17.46
N ILE A 4 -41.16 7.45 18.70
CA ILE A 4 -39.76 7.17 19.17
C ILE A 4 -39.65 5.70 19.60
N VAL A 5 -40.70 5.13 20.19
CA VAL A 5 -40.69 3.73 20.64
C VAL A 5 -40.72 2.74 19.47
N GLN A 6 -41.34 3.12 18.32
CA GLN A 6 -41.45 2.26 17.15
C GLN A 6 -40.14 2.12 16.36
N ASN A 7 -39.18 3.08 16.48
CA ASN A 7 -37.86 2.99 15.87
C ASN A 7 -36.94 2.02 16.62
N ASP A 8 -36.96 2.01 17.96
CA ASP A 8 -36.12 1.12 18.77
C ASP A 8 -36.50 -0.37 18.57
N GLU A 9 -37.78 -0.69 18.48
CA GLU A 9 -38.24 -2.08 18.26
C GLU A 9 -37.90 -2.62 16.87
N ASN A 10 -37.83 -1.76 15.83
CA ASN A 10 -37.42 -2.15 14.49
C ASN A 10 -35.88 -2.33 14.37
N ASP A 11 -35.09 -1.54 15.06
CA ASP A 11 -33.64 -1.67 15.09
C ASP A 11 -33.22 -2.92 15.87
N ASP A 12 -33.87 -3.22 17.00
CA ASP A 12 -33.66 -4.46 17.78
C ASP A 12 -34.01 -5.71 16.95
N ALA A 13 -35.10 -5.69 16.19
CA ALA A 13 -35.54 -6.82 15.36
C ALA A 13 -34.57 -7.04 14.17
N ALA A 14 -34.02 -5.97 13.58
CA ALA A 14 -33.01 -6.04 12.51
C ALA A 14 -31.67 -6.55 13.03
N GLU A 15 -31.25 -6.15 14.22
CA GLU A 15 -30.04 -6.64 14.89
C GLU A 15 -30.11 -8.13 15.23
N ILE A 16 -31.28 -8.57 15.76
CA ILE A 16 -31.55 -9.99 16.07
C ILE A 16 -31.53 -10.84 14.78
N ASP A 17 -32.12 -10.37 13.67
CA ASP A 17 -32.12 -11.08 12.39
C ASP A 17 -30.69 -11.15 11.78
N LEU A 18 -29.89 -10.09 11.92
CA LEU A 18 -28.48 -10.08 11.52
C LEU A 18 -27.66 -11.09 12.32
N LEU A 19 -27.83 -11.12 13.65
CA LEU A 19 -27.13 -12.08 14.51
C LEU A 19 -27.54 -13.54 14.23
N ALA A 20 -28.82 -13.78 13.90
CA ALA A 20 -29.31 -15.11 13.51
C ALA A 20 -28.74 -15.60 12.16
N ARG A 21 -28.29 -14.69 11.28
CA ARG A 21 -27.65 -15.01 9.99
C ARG A 21 -26.13 -15.16 10.10
N MET A 22 -25.53 -14.71 11.20
CA MET A 22 -24.10 -14.83 11.40
C MET A 22 -23.74 -16.29 11.70
N LYS A 23 -22.94 -16.88 10.84
CA LYS A 23 -22.34 -18.19 11.10
C LYS A 23 -21.30 -18.08 12.22
N SER A 24 -21.31 -19.03 13.14
CA SER A 24 -20.28 -19.13 14.17
C SER A 24 -19.03 -19.81 13.64
N PRO A 25 -17.86 -19.62 14.25
CA PRO A 25 -16.66 -20.37 13.87
C PRO A 25 -16.84 -21.89 13.88
N SER A 26 -17.72 -22.43 14.74
CA SER A 26 -18.05 -23.86 14.80
C SER A 26 -18.77 -24.37 13.55
N ASP A 27 -19.47 -23.52 12.79
CA ASP A 27 -20.13 -23.89 11.53
C ASP A 27 -19.12 -24.19 10.43
N PHE A 28 -17.86 -23.77 10.61
CA PHE A 28 -16.75 -24.01 9.70
C PHE A 28 -15.75 -25.03 10.24
N ALA A 29 -16.05 -25.68 11.38
CA ALA A 29 -15.15 -26.63 11.99
C ALA A 29 -14.76 -27.76 11.04
N GLY A 30 -13.46 -28.06 10.92
CA GLY A 30 -12.95 -29.09 10.02
C GLY A 30 -12.80 -28.64 8.55
N GLN A 31 -13.20 -27.41 8.19
CA GLN A 31 -12.95 -26.85 6.86
C GLN A 31 -11.57 -26.18 6.80
N ALA A 32 -10.89 -26.28 5.66
CA ALA A 32 -9.67 -25.54 5.42
C ALA A 32 -10.01 -24.04 5.21
N LEU A 33 -9.16 -23.14 5.73
CA LEU A 33 -9.33 -21.69 5.55
C LEU A 33 -9.13 -21.26 4.10
N PHE A 34 -8.13 -21.84 3.42
CA PHE A 34 -7.81 -21.52 2.04
C PHE A 34 -8.30 -22.64 1.15
N ILE A 35 -9.41 -22.38 0.45
CA ILE A 35 -10.07 -23.33 -0.45
C ILE A 35 -10.36 -22.66 -1.79
N GLN A 36 -10.44 -23.46 -2.85
CA GLN A 36 -11.10 -23.06 -4.07
C GLN A 36 -12.59 -23.39 -3.92
N GLY A 37 -13.44 -22.36 -3.94
CA GLY A 37 -14.89 -22.53 -3.90
C GLY A 37 -15.49 -22.79 -5.27
N GLU A 38 -16.74 -23.27 -5.31
CA GLU A 38 -17.53 -23.42 -6.54
C GLU A 38 -17.90 -22.06 -7.14
N ASP A 39 -17.96 -21.04 -6.31
CA ASP A 39 -18.20 -19.65 -6.69
C ASP A 39 -16.93 -19.05 -7.31
N TRP A 40 -16.78 -19.22 -8.61
CA TRP A 40 -15.60 -18.80 -9.39
C TRP A 40 -15.21 -17.33 -9.16
N TYR A 41 -16.18 -16.43 -9.09
CA TYR A 41 -15.92 -14.98 -8.97
C TYR A 41 -15.29 -14.58 -7.63
N ASN A 42 -15.34 -15.44 -6.63
CA ASN A 42 -14.75 -15.22 -5.31
C ASN A 42 -13.42 -15.98 -5.12
N ASN A 43 -12.90 -16.64 -6.18
CA ASN A 43 -11.61 -17.33 -6.14
C ASN A 43 -10.51 -16.43 -6.69
N ALA A 44 -9.62 -15.94 -5.83
CA ALA A 44 -8.40 -15.29 -6.26
C ALA A 44 -7.36 -16.32 -6.71
N MET A 45 -6.77 -16.12 -7.87
CA MET A 45 -5.66 -16.95 -8.35
C MET A 45 -4.33 -16.44 -7.82
N LEU A 46 -3.60 -17.28 -7.11
CA LEU A 46 -2.26 -16.98 -6.62
C LEU A 46 -1.20 -17.66 -7.49
N GLY A 47 -0.04 -17.00 -7.65
CA GLY A 47 1.12 -17.59 -8.31
C GLY A 47 0.96 -17.84 -9.83
N TRP A 48 0.08 -17.12 -10.50
CA TRP A 48 -0.15 -17.23 -11.95
C TRP A 48 0.91 -16.51 -12.80
N THR A 49 1.80 -15.75 -12.17
CA THR A 49 2.92 -15.06 -12.82
C THR A 49 4.26 -15.47 -12.21
N HIS A 50 5.31 -15.49 -13.04
CA HIS A 50 6.68 -15.75 -12.59
C HIS A 50 7.35 -14.51 -11.97
N PHE A 51 6.77 -13.32 -12.17
CA PHE A 51 7.26 -12.04 -11.64
C PHE A 51 6.15 -11.31 -10.86
N PRO A 52 5.93 -11.65 -9.59
CA PRO A 52 4.78 -11.15 -8.84
C PRO A 52 4.96 -9.74 -8.24
N TRP A 53 6.13 -9.11 -8.38
CA TRP A 53 6.44 -7.85 -7.71
C TRP A 53 5.51 -6.70 -8.09
N ASP A 54 5.20 -6.58 -9.39
CA ASP A 54 4.26 -5.59 -9.93
C ASP A 54 2.84 -5.78 -9.38
N ILE A 55 2.38 -7.04 -9.33
CA ILE A 55 1.05 -7.38 -8.79
C ILE A 55 0.96 -7.06 -7.30
N TYR A 56 2.02 -7.36 -6.54
CA TYR A 56 2.03 -7.05 -5.12
C TYR A 56 2.06 -5.54 -4.88
N ALA A 57 2.91 -4.78 -5.60
CA ALA A 57 2.98 -3.33 -5.48
C ALA A 57 1.64 -2.67 -5.84
N ALA A 58 1.08 -3.02 -7.00
CA ALA A 58 -0.23 -2.53 -7.44
C ALA A 58 -1.34 -2.91 -6.46
N GLY A 59 -1.37 -4.17 -5.98
CA GLY A 59 -2.41 -4.63 -5.07
C GLY A 59 -2.45 -3.88 -3.74
N TYR A 60 -1.30 -3.48 -3.19
CA TYR A 60 -1.26 -2.63 -2.00
C TYR A 60 -1.78 -1.22 -2.27
N LYS A 61 -1.42 -0.63 -3.41
CA LYS A 61 -1.93 0.68 -3.82
C LYS A 61 -3.44 0.63 -4.07
N ASP A 62 -3.91 -0.33 -4.85
CA ASP A 62 -5.34 -0.50 -5.17
C ASP A 62 -6.20 -0.69 -3.91
N ALA A 63 -5.69 -1.45 -2.93
CA ALA A 63 -6.35 -1.63 -1.65
C ALA A 63 -6.43 -0.32 -0.85
N ALA A 64 -5.36 0.50 -0.87
CA ALA A 64 -5.38 1.82 -0.25
C ALA A 64 -6.40 2.75 -0.93
N ASP A 65 -6.44 2.78 -2.27
CA ASP A 65 -7.38 3.59 -3.04
C ASP A 65 -8.83 3.15 -2.81
N ALA A 66 -9.08 1.84 -2.70
CA ALA A 66 -10.40 1.32 -2.32
C ALA A 66 -10.85 1.80 -0.94
N LEU A 67 -9.92 1.89 0.04
CA LEU A 67 -10.22 2.48 1.35
C LEU A 67 -10.53 3.98 1.26
N VAL A 68 -9.79 4.74 0.43
CA VAL A 68 -10.09 6.16 0.17
C VAL A 68 -11.49 6.31 -0.43
N GLY A 69 -11.86 5.46 -1.39
CA GLY A 69 -13.19 5.41 -1.96
C GLY A 69 -14.27 5.12 -0.92
N ALA A 70 -14.06 4.13 -0.06
CA ALA A 70 -14.98 3.80 1.03
C ALA A 70 -15.16 4.95 2.03
N LEU A 71 -14.08 5.70 2.32
CA LEU A 71 -14.13 6.88 3.19
C LEU A 71 -14.91 8.03 2.52
N ALA A 72 -14.72 8.26 1.22
CA ALA A 72 -15.46 9.27 0.46
C ALA A 72 -16.97 8.97 0.43
N GLU A 73 -17.34 7.69 0.39
CA GLU A 73 -18.72 7.19 0.44
C GLU A 73 -19.26 7.07 1.88
N ARG A 74 -18.48 7.42 2.89
CA ARG A 74 -18.82 7.30 4.34
C ARG A 74 -19.15 5.87 4.78
N LYS A 75 -18.60 4.87 4.12
CA LYS A 75 -18.73 3.44 4.46
C LYS A 75 -17.72 2.96 5.51
N ALA A 76 -16.77 3.80 5.88
CA ALA A 76 -15.73 3.50 6.86
C ALA A 76 -15.47 4.70 7.76
N SER A 77 -14.96 4.45 8.97
CA SER A 77 -14.54 5.48 9.91
C SER A 77 -13.13 5.98 9.58
N LEU A 78 -12.98 7.29 9.40
CA LEU A 78 -11.70 7.94 9.09
C LEU A 78 -10.64 7.62 10.15
N ASP A 79 -10.99 7.78 11.43
CA ASP A 79 -10.06 7.68 12.55
C ASP A 79 -9.52 6.25 12.78
N SER A 80 -10.23 5.23 12.31
CA SER A 80 -9.80 3.84 12.42
C SER A 80 -9.10 3.34 11.15
N VAL A 81 -9.59 3.75 9.96
CA VAL A 81 -9.08 3.25 8.68
C VAL A 81 -7.80 3.95 8.25
N VAL A 82 -7.48 5.12 8.80
CA VAL A 82 -6.22 5.84 8.50
C VAL A 82 -4.97 5.00 8.76
N TYR A 83 -4.95 4.17 9.79
CA TYR A 83 -3.79 3.33 10.11
C TYR A 83 -3.50 2.28 9.03
N PRO A 84 -4.43 1.39 8.66
CA PRO A 84 -4.20 0.46 7.55
C PRO A 84 -4.00 1.18 6.21
N LEU A 85 -4.65 2.32 5.96
CA LEU A 85 -4.48 3.09 4.75
C LEU A 85 -3.03 3.56 4.54
N VAL A 86 -2.44 4.22 5.54
CA VAL A 86 -1.04 4.68 5.45
C VAL A 86 -0.08 3.51 5.33
N PHE A 87 -0.34 2.42 6.08
CA PHE A 87 0.46 1.19 5.95
C PHE A 87 0.42 0.63 4.53
N LEU A 88 -0.75 0.55 3.89
CA LEU A 88 -0.90 0.02 2.53
C LEU A 88 -0.14 0.88 1.51
N TYR A 89 -0.28 2.21 1.55
CA TYR A 89 0.49 3.12 0.69
C TYR A 89 2.00 2.96 0.90
N ARG A 90 2.44 2.93 2.16
CA ARG A 90 3.87 2.75 2.47
C ARG A 90 4.39 1.41 1.97
N GLN A 91 3.63 0.34 2.15
CA GLN A 91 4.02 -1.01 1.70
C GLN A 91 4.05 -1.09 0.17
N GLY A 92 3.05 -0.52 -0.51
CA GLY A 92 3.04 -0.42 -1.97
C GLY A 92 4.27 0.34 -2.50
N LEU A 93 4.60 1.48 -1.88
CA LEU A 93 5.77 2.28 -2.25
C LEU A 93 7.09 1.52 -2.05
N GLU A 94 7.25 0.78 -0.96
CA GLU A 94 8.43 -0.07 -0.73
C GLU A 94 8.58 -1.10 -1.85
N LEU A 95 7.48 -1.76 -2.22
CA LEU A 95 7.50 -2.78 -3.27
C LEU A 95 7.73 -2.19 -4.66
N GLU A 96 7.19 -1.00 -4.95
CA GLU A 96 7.43 -0.27 -6.20
C GLU A 96 8.91 0.09 -6.34
N LEU A 97 9.54 0.62 -5.29
CA LEU A 97 10.97 0.89 -5.29
C LEU A 97 11.80 -0.39 -5.51
N LYS A 98 11.40 -1.50 -4.89
CA LYS A 98 12.05 -2.81 -5.09
C LYS A 98 11.81 -3.41 -6.46
N LEU A 99 10.73 -3.05 -7.13
CA LEU A 99 10.46 -3.43 -8.52
C LEU A 99 11.39 -2.68 -9.49
N ILE A 100 11.56 -1.36 -9.28
CA ILE A 100 12.31 -0.48 -10.19
C ILE A 100 13.83 -0.63 -10.02
N LEU A 101 14.30 -0.74 -8.78
CA LEU A 101 15.72 -0.68 -8.46
C LEU A 101 16.59 -1.73 -9.17
N PRO A 102 16.22 -3.02 -9.31
CA PRO A 102 16.99 -4.01 -10.06
C PRO A 102 17.18 -3.63 -11.54
N LEU A 103 16.16 -3.04 -12.15
CA LEU A 103 16.23 -2.57 -13.54
C LEU A 103 17.20 -1.40 -13.68
N ALA A 104 17.12 -0.41 -12.79
CA ALA A 104 18.05 0.72 -12.77
C ALA A 104 19.49 0.26 -12.52
N ARG A 105 19.74 -0.73 -11.65
CA ARG A 105 21.05 -1.33 -11.40
C ARG A 105 21.62 -1.94 -12.68
N ARG A 106 20.83 -2.78 -13.39
CA ARG A 106 21.30 -3.41 -14.64
C ARG A 106 21.71 -2.38 -15.69
N LEU A 107 20.87 -1.37 -15.91
CA LEU A 107 21.18 -0.30 -16.87
C LEU A 107 22.40 0.53 -16.47
N ALA A 108 22.66 0.69 -15.17
CA ALA A 108 23.88 1.32 -14.65
C ALA A 108 25.10 0.37 -14.63
N GLY A 109 25.02 -0.83 -15.22
CA GLY A 109 26.09 -1.82 -15.25
C GLY A 109 26.41 -2.46 -13.89
N LYS A 110 25.42 -2.51 -12.99
CA LYS A 110 25.52 -3.14 -11.67
C LYS A 110 24.80 -4.48 -11.65
N GLU A 111 25.17 -5.34 -10.68
CA GLU A 111 24.48 -6.59 -10.45
C GLU A 111 23.08 -6.32 -9.89
N ALA A 112 22.06 -6.98 -10.45
CA ALA A 112 20.69 -6.92 -9.97
C ALA A 112 20.52 -7.87 -8.78
N VAL A 113 20.81 -7.40 -7.57
CA VAL A 113 20.65 -8.15 -6.33
C VAL A 113 19.28 -7.83 -5.72
N ALA A 114 18.60 -8.87 -5.18
CA ALA A 114 17.37 -8.66 -4.43
C ALA A 114 17.64 -7.83 -3.16
N ASP A 115 16.83 -6.81 -2.93
CA ASP A 115 17.00 -5.94 -1.77
C ASP A 115 16.13 -6.43 -0.61
N HIS A 116 16.75 -6.69 0.53
CA HIS A 116 16.09 -7.12 1.77
C HIS A 116 15.85 -5.96 2.75
N GLN A 117 16.20 -4.73 2.36
CA GLN A 117 15.96 -3.55 3.18
C GLN A 117 14.48 -3.19 3.20
N HIS A 118 14.03 -2.62 4.31
CA HIS A 118 12.65 -2.16 4.51
C HIS A 118 12.56 -0.63 4.66
N GLY A 119 13.69 0.07 4.73
CA GLY A 119 13.76 1.53 4.77
C GLY A 119 13.49 2.11 3.39
N LEU A 120 12.58 3.08 3.29
CA LEU A 120 12.27 3.74 2.03
C LEU A 120 13.40 4.64 1.55
N MET A 121 14.01 5.41 2.45
CA MET A 121 15.10 6.33 2.08
C MET A 121 16.33 5.63 1.52
N PRO A 122 16.84 4.50 2.07
CA PRO A 122 17.93 3.76 1.44
C PRO A 122 17.61 3.28 0.03
N LEU A 123 16.41 2.72 -0.20
CA LEU A 123 15.96 2.26 -1.52
C LEU A 123 15.88 3.43 -2.51
N TRP A 124 15.24 4.53 -2.10
CA TRP A 124 15.11 5.72 -2.91
C TRP A 124 16.47 6.37 -3.25
N SER A 125 17.33 6.55 -2.26
CA SER A 125 18.64 7.20 -2.46
C SER A 125 19.53 6.42 -3.44
N GLU A 126 19.41 5.10 -3.45
CA GLU A 126 20.11 4.28 -4.42
C GLU A 126 19.48 4.41 -5.82
N LEU A 127 18.15 4.31 -5.91
CA LEU A 127 17.44 4.47 -7.18
C LEU A 127 17.73 5.84 -7.79
N ARG A 128 17.56 6.90 -7.03
CA ARG A 128 17.82 8.28 -7.48
C ARG A 128 19.22 8.45 -8.08
N ARG A 129 20.24 7.92 -7.42
CA ARG A 129 21.62 7.98 -7.92
C ARG A 129 21.77 7.30 -9.28
N HIS A 130 21.08 6.18 -9.51
CA HIS A 130 21.10 5.51 -10.81
C HIS A 130 20.34 6.31 -11.87
N LEU A 131 19.19 6.90 -11.52
CA LEU A 131 18.43 7.75 -12.44
C LEU A 131 19.24 8.97 -12.88
N GLU A 132 19.88 9.67 -11.93
CA GLU A 132 20.74 10.83 -12.21
C GLU A 132 21.99 10.46 -13.07
N GLN A 133 22.48 9.22 -12.95
CA GLN A 133 23.55 8.71 -13.80
C GLN A 133 23.08 8.40 -15.22
N LEU A 134 21.88 7.85 -15.38
CA LEU A 134 21.29 7.45 -16.67
C LEU A 134 20.77 8.65 -17.47
N ASP A 135 20.20 9.63 -16.79
CA ASP A 135 19.62 10.83 -17.40
C ASP A 135 19.85 12.06 -16.48
N PRO A 136 21.03 12.70 -16.59
CA PRO A 136 21.33 13.90 -15.82
C PRO A 136 20.46 15.07 -16.27
N ARG A 137 19.60 15.58 -15.39
CA ARG A 137 18.73 16.73 -15.61
C ARG A 137 19.04 17.84 -14.62
N GLU A 138 19.48 19.01 -15.14
CA GLU A 138 19.87 20.14 -14.29
C GLU A 138 18.67 20.78 -13.55
N ASP A 139 17.49 20.76 -14.16
CA ASP A 139 16.28 21.42 -13.65
C ASP A 139 15.20 20.44 -13.18
N ASP A 140 15.57 19.21 -12.78
CA ASP A 140 14.61 18.23 -12.30
C ASP A 140 14.00 18.65 -10.95
N LYS A 141 12.67 18.79 -10.91
CA LYS A 141 11.91 19.11 -9.70
C LYS A 141 11.16 17.91 -9.12
N GLU A 142 10.99 16.87 -9.93
CA GLU A 142 10.16 15.72 -9.58
C GLU A 142 10.90 14.76 -8.63
N LEU A 143 12.16 14.41 -8.94
CA LEU A 143 12.94 13.53 -8.06
C LEU A 143 13.16 14.13 -6.65
N PRO A 144 13.49 15.44 -6.50
CA PRO A 144 13.54 16.07 -5.17
C PRO A 144 12.20 16.07 -4.45
N ALA A 145 11.07 16.26 -5.15
CA ALA A 145 9.74 16.25 -4.55
C ALA A 145 9.38 14.82 -4.04
N ILE A 146 9.62 13.79 -4.85
CA ILE A 146 9.43 12.39 -4.42
C ILE A 146 10.29 12.11 -3.18
N GLU A 147 11.56 12.53 -3.20
CA GLU A 147 12.47 12.33 -2.06
C GLU A 147 11.92 12.95 -0.78
N ASP A 148 11.35 14.14 -0.86
CA ASP A 148 10.79 14.80 0.31
C ASP A 148 9.61 14.03 0.88
N PHE A 149 8.67 13.54 0.05
CA PHE A 149 7.56 12.72 0.51
C PHE A 149 8.01 11.37 1.10
N ILE A 150 8.97 10.71 0.46
CA ILE A 150 9.56 9.47 0.97
C ILE A 150 10.23 9.70 2.32
N ARG A 151 10.96 10.81 2.47
CA ARG A 151 11.63 11.18 3.74
C ARG A 151 10.61 11.42 4.85
N GLN A 152 9.50 12.08 4.56
CA GLN A 152 8.42 12.29 5.52
C GLN A 152 7.84 10.96 6.01
N LEU A 153 7.53 10.02 5.11
CA LEU A 153 7.05 8.68 5.46
C LEU A 153 8.09 7.90 6.27
N ASP A 154 9.34 7.90 5.82
CA ASP A 154 10.43 7.16 6.48
C ASP A 154 10.77 7.75 7.87
N THR A 155 10.59 9.05 8.06
CA THR A 155 10.75 9.70 9.36
C THR A 155 9.67 9.27 10.35
N VAL A 156 8.42 9.15 9.89
CA VAL A 156 7.29 8.76 10.75
C VAL A 156 7.27 7.26 11.01
N ASP A 157 7.60 6.45 10.00
CA ASP A 157 7.57 4.98 10.09
C ASP A 157 8.76 4.33 9.38
N PRO A 158 9.98 4.45 9.90
CA PRO A 158 11.19 3.95 9.25
C PRO A 158 11.22 2.43 9.07
N GLY A 159 10.50 1.71 9.91
CA GLY A 159 10.49 0.24 9.93
C GLY A 159 9.21 -0.40 9.43
N SER A 160 8.28 0.35 8.84
CA SER A 160 6.94 -0.15 8.51
C SER A 160 6.22 -0.76 9.71
N PHE A 161 6.34 -0.12 10.86
CA PHE A 161 5.83 -0.65 12.12
C PHE A 161 4.79 0.25 12.78
N ALA A 162 4.98 1.58 12.70
CA ALA A 162 4.24 2.54 13.50
C ALA A 162 2.74 2.59 13.19
N PHE A 163 2.35 2.38 11.93
CA PHE A 163 0.94 2.30 11.53
C PHE A 163 0.31 0.92 11.72
N ARG A 164 1.08 -0.12 12.04
CA ARG A 164 0.56 -1.47 12.31
C ARG A 164 0.30 -1.73 13.79
N TYR A 165 1.03 -1.06 14.67
CA TYR A 165 0.98 -1.33 16.10
C TYR A 165 0.88 -0.03 16.89
N PRO A 166 -0.01 0.06 17.88
CA PRO A 166 -0.20 1.27 18.68
C PRO A 166 1.00 1.59 19.59
N THR A 167 1.81 0.58 19.91
CA THR A 167 2.97 0.71 20.78
C THR A 167 4.20 0.03 20.19
N THR A 168 5.36 0.58 20.47
CA THR A 168 6.66 -0.02 20.14
C THR A 168 6.93 -1.27 21.01
N LYS A 169 8.00 -2.03 20.68
CA LYS A 169 8.45 -3.17 21.51
C LYS A 169 8.80 -2.79 22.95
N LYS A 170 9.05 -1.49 23.22
CA LYS A 170 9.32 -0.95 24.56
C LYS A 170 8.06 -0.48 25.28
N GLY A 171 6.88 -0.57 24.66
CA GLY A 171 5.61 -0.10 25.20
C GLY A 171 5.35 1.41 25.02
N GLU A 172 6.19 2.12 24.28
CA GLU A 172 6.01 3.53 23.95
C GLU A 172 4.98 3.69 22.83
N VAL A 173 4.26 4.82 22.76
CA VAL A 173 3.33 5.14 21.68
C VAL A 173 4.07 5.18 20.33
N SER A 174 3.54 4.53 19.30
CA SER A 174 4.20 4.41 18.00
C SER A 174 4.23 5.73 17.21
N LEU A 175 3.19 6.57 17.34
CA LEU A 175 3.03 7.82 16.60
C LEU A 175 2.81 9.01 17.57
N PRO A 176 3.79 9.34 18.44
CA PRO A 176 3.57 10.31 19.52
C PRO A 176 3.34 11.75 19.01
N GLU A 177 3.98 12.11 17.90
CA GLU A 177 3.95 13.47 17.34
C GLU A 177 2.91 13.66 16.24
N LEU A 178 2.44 12.56 15.61
CA LEU A 178 1.48 12.62 14.53
C LEU A 178 0.05 12.70 15.08
N ARG A 179 -0.59 13.86 14.97
CA ARG A 179 -1.93 14.11 15.52
C ARG A 179 -3.05 14.02 14.48
N HIS A 180 -2.75 14.37 13.22
CA HIS A 180 -3.74 14.40 12.15
C HIS A 180 -3.12 13.95 10.83
N VAL A 181 -3.91 13.25 10.03
CA VAL A 181 -3.60 12.92 8.63
C VAL A 181 -4.78 13.37 7.77
N ASN A 182 -4.53 14.27 6.84
CA ASN A 182 -5.52 14.59 5.82
C ASN A 182 -5.47 13.52 4.73
N VAL A 183 -6.44 12.62 4.75
CA VAL A 183 -6.46 11.43 3.86
C VAL A 183 -6.59 11.83 2.40
N ARG A 184 -7.35 12.89 2.05
CA ARG A 184 -7.45 13.36 0.67
C ARG A 184 -6.09 13.84 0.16
N HIS A 185 -5.44 14.71 0.92
CA HIS A 185 -4.10 15.20 0.57
C HIS A 185 -3.09 14.06 0.45
N LEU A 186 -3.11 13.12 1.40
CA LEU A 186 -2.25 11.93 1.35
C LEU A 186 -2.47 11.13 0.06
N SER A 187 -3.73 10.84 -0.31
CA SER A 187 -4.02 10.07 -1.52
C SER A 187 -3.59 10.80 -2.79
N GLU A 188 -3.84 12.10 -2.90
CA GLU A 188 -3.41 12.92 -4.04
C GLU A 188 -1.88 12.92 -4.20
N VAL A 189 -1.14 13.03 -3.11
CA VAL A 189 0.32 12.93 -3.11
C VAL A 189 0.77 11.54 -3.53
N MET A 190 0.20 10.49 -2.93
CA MET A 190 0.59 9.11 -3.26
C MET A 190 0.27 8.76 -4.70
N ASP A 191 -0.86 9.21 -5.25
CA ASP A 191 -1.19 9.03 -6.67
C ASP A 191 -0.14 9.65 -7.58
N SER A 192 0.32 10.87 -7.28
CA SER A 192 1.36 11.53 -8.06
C SER A 192 2.70 10.81 -7.97
N VAL A 193 3.07 10.32 -6.79
CA VAL A 193 4.31 9.56 -6.57
C VAL A 193 4.29 8.24 -7.35
N PHE A 194 3.21 7.46 -7.23
CA PHE A 194 3.09 6.18 -7.95
C PHE A 194 3.03 6.37 -9.46
N MET A 195 2.35 7.42 -9.95
CA MET A 195 2.33 7.76 -11.37
C MET A 195 3.73 8.03 -11.91
N LEU A 196 4.53 8.82 -11.19
CA LEU A 196 5.91 9.13 -11.59
C LEU A 196 6.81 7.89 -11.53
N LEU A 197 6.72 7.08 -10.48
CA LEU A 197 7.48 5.84 -10.36
C LEU A 197 7.13 4.84 -11.47
N GLY A 198 5.85 4.69 -11.81
CA GLY A 198 5.41 3.87 -12.94
C GLY A 198 5.95 4.38 -14.28
N GLY A 199 6.01 5.71 -14.47
CA GLY A 199 6.66 6.34 -15.61
C GLY A 199 8.15 6.04 -15.67
N ILE A 200 8.86 6.11 -14.55
CA ILE A 200 10.28 5.75 -14.43
C ILE A 200 10.48 4.26 -14.78
N TYR A 201 9.65 3.37 -14.23
CA TYR A 201 9.73 1.95 -14.54
C TYR A 201 9.55 1.66 -16.04
N SER A 202 8.57 2.28 -16.68
CA SER A 202 8.30 2.14 -18.11
C SER A 202 9.50 2.67 -18.95
N TRP A 203 10.01 3.84 -18.61
CA TRP A 203 11.16 4.44 -19.29
C TRP A 203 12.43 3.58 -19.19
N LEU A 204 12.74 3.04 -18.01
CA LEU A 204 13.85 2.14 -17.81
C LEU A 204 13.66 0.83 -18.60
N GLY A 205 12.43 0.30 -18.68
CA GLY A 205 12.09 -0.89 -19.47
C GLY A 205 12.33 -0.67 -20.97
N GLU A 206 11.98 0.51 -21.51
CA GLU A 206 12.27 0.88 -22.89
C GLU A 206 13.77 1.01 -23.15
N MET A 207 14.53 1.58 -22.23
CA MET A 207 16.00 1.66 -22.32
C MET A 207 16.63 0.26 -22.34
N GLU A 208 16.19 -0.66 -21.49
CA GLU A 208 16.71 -2.03 -21.44
C GLU A 208 16.48 -2.76 -22.77
N GLN A 209 15.28 -2.65 -23.35
CA GLN A 209 14.98 -3.22 -24.65
C GLN A 209 15.86 -2.65 -25.77
N ASN A 210 16.10 -1.35 -25.76
CA ASN A 210 16.90 -0.67 -26.77
C ASN A 210 18.41 -0.94 -26.65
N THR A 211 18.92 -1.29 -25.46
CA THR A 211 20.35 -1.59 -25.25
C THR A 211 20.69 -3.05 -25.48
N GLY A 212 19.70 -3.93 -25.72
CA GLY A 212 19.92 -5.35 -26.02
C GLY A 212 20.44 -6.15 -24.81
N TYR A 213 20.26 -5.65 -23.60
CA TYR A 213 20.47 -6.42 -22.38
C TYR A 213 19.35 -7.45 -22.25
N HIS A 214 19.63 -8.67 -22.69
CA HIS A 214 18.79 -9.84 -22.49
C HIS A 214 19.35 -10.77 -21.42
#